data_c36932a8d19d2b237874ba1abaffa542
#
_entry.id   c36932a8d19d2b237874ba1abaffa542
#
_cell.length_a   1.000
_cell.length_b   1.000
_cell.length_c   1.000
_cell.angle_alpha   90.00
_cell.angle_beta   90.00
_cell.angle_gamma   90.00
#
_symmetry.space_group_name_H-M   'P 1'
#
loop_
_entity.id
_entity.type
_entity.pdbx_description
1 polymer ?
#
loop_
_entity_poly.entity_id
_entity_poly.type
_entity_poly.pdbx_seq_one_letter_code
_entity_poly.pdbx_strand_id
1 'polypeptide(L)'
;KMPQSGYFFDALNRQQPIDEEKLDPMDNAADFGVLSAGDLDYYARSTRKFYEETDYGIYVTLPGMAFGDVALIPATWRKQTKGIRDIQEWYMSLIMRPDYIYKVFEKQCEIALKNVELMANAIGNYAQLVFVSGTDFGTQNSLFVGLDTYRSLFKPFQKAINDKIHELTDWKIFIHSCGAIYDLIPDLIDAGFDVLNPVQVSAKGMDAQNLKNEFGKDLVFWGGGVDTQKTLPFGTPDQVYKEVRDRKSVV
;
A
#
# COMPACT_ATOMS: atom_id res chain seq x y z
N LYS A 1 16.08 15.69 -3.60
CA LYS A 1 15.60 16.66 -4.60
C LYS A 1 15.27 15.88 -5.85
N MET A 2 14.08 16.06 -6.39
CA MET A 2 13.70 15.50 -7.69
C MET A 2 14.57 16.15 -8.77
N PRO A 3 15.15 15.39 -9.71
CA PRO A 3 15.91 15.95 -10.84
C PRO A 3 15.04 16.90 -11.66
N GLN A 4 15.63 17.97 -12.23
CA GLN A 4 14.87 18.93 -13.05
C GLN A 4 14.22 18.32 -14.30
N SER A 5 14.72 17.18 -14.77
CA SER A 5 14.30 16.49 -16.01
C SER A 5 13.74 15.09 -15.76
N GLY A 6 13.54 14.68 -14.51
CA GLY A 6 13.18 13.31 -14.17
C GLY A 6 11.82 13.17 -13.50
N TYR A 7 11.27 11.98 -13.59
CA TYR A 7 10.13 11.55 -12.81
C TYR A 7 10.58 11.05 -11.44
N PHE A 8 9.65 10.85 -10.51
CA PHE A 8 9.94 10.39 -9.16
C PHE A 8 10.79 9.11 -9.10
N PHE A 9 10.66 8.24 -10.09
CA PHE A 9 11.39 6.98 -10.20
C PHE A 9 12.72 7.07 -10.98
N ASP A 10 13.11 8.24 -11.51
CA ASP A 10 14.44 8.47 -12.12
C ASP A 10 15.51 8.64 -11.02
N ALA A 11 15.33 7.97 -9.88
CA ALA A 11 16.37 7.90 -8.88
C ALA A 11 17.58 7.18 -9.42
N LEU A 12 18.76 7.69 -9.08
CA LEU A 12 20.03 7.04 -9.41
C LEU A 12 19.96 5.57 -8.97
N ASN A 13 20.08 4.67 -9.93
CA ASN A 13 20.14 3.24 -9.61
C ASN A 13 21.37 2.95 -8.75
N ARG A 14 21.14 2.49 -7.54
CA ARG A 14 22.17 2.18 -6.54
C ARG A 14 22.35 0.69 -6.33
N GLN A 15 21.76 -0.14 -7.22
CA GLN A 15 21.93 -1.58 -7.17
C GLN A 15 23.40 -1.95 -7.38
N GLN A 16 23.96 -2.63 -6.41
CA GLN A 16 25.26 -3.27 -6.55
C GLN A 16 25.11 -4.57 -7.35
N PRO A 17 26.14 -5.03 -8.07
CA PRO A 17 26.10 -6.34 -8.71
C PRO A 17 25.69 -7.42 -7.71
N ILE A 18 24.68 -8.21 -8.09
CA ILE A 18 24.17 -9.27 -7.21
C ILE A 18 25.16 -10.43 -7.23
N ASP A 19 25.61 -10.79 -6.04
CA ASP A 19 26.36 -12.01 -5.74
C ASP A 19 25.42 -12.92 -4.93
N GLU A 20 24.91 -13.97 -5.57
CA GLU A 20 23.87 -14.84 -5.00
C GLU A 20 24.36 -15.51 -3.68
N GLU A 21 25.67 -15.76 -3.55
CA GLU A 21 26.24 -16.38 -2.36
C GLU A 21 26.31 -15.42 -1.16
N LYS A 22 26.25 -14.11 -1.42
CA LYS A 22 26.34 -13.05 -0.41
C LYS A 22 25.03 -12.27 -0.20
N LEU A 23 23.99 -12.63 -0.93
CA LEU A 23 22.71 -11.95 -0.83
C LEU A 23 22.01 -12.32 0.48
N ASP A 24 21.91 -11.36 1.41
CA ASP A 24 21.28 -11.53 2.70
C ASP A 24 19.92 -10.81 2.75
N PRO A 25 18.81 -11.51 3.02
CA PRO A 25 17.49 -10.88 3.18
C PRO A 25 17.48 -9.79 4.25
N MET A 26 18.33 -9.88 5.26
CA MET A 26 18.41 -8.89 6.34
C MET A 26 18.92 -7.53 5.86
N ASP A 27 19.61 -7.46 4.73
CA ASP A 27 20.02 -6.20 4.12
C ASP A 27 18.81 -5.35 3.63
N ASN A 28 17.73 -5.99 3.16
CA ASN A 28 16.47 -5.31 2.87
C ASN A 28 15.60 -5.13 4.14
N ALA A 29 15.55 -6.15 5.00
CA ALA A 29 14.77 -6.10 6.23
C ALA A 29 15.27 -5.02 7.21
N ALA A 30 16.54 -4.63 7.14
CA ALA A 30 17.11 -3.54 7.94
C ALA A 30 16.47 -2.17 7.69
N ASP A 31 15.64 -2.01 6.64
CA ASP A 31 14.90 -0.76 6.39
C ASP A 31 13.76 -0.55 7.39
N PHE A 32 13.34 -1.59 8.07
CA PHE A 32 12.22 -1.59 9.00
C PHE A 32 12.70 -1.56 10.45
N GLY A 33 11.93 -0.89 11.31
CA GLY A 33 12.26 -0.77 12.72
C GLY A 33 11.02 -0.66 13.61
N VAL A 34 11.20 -0.98 14.88
CA VAL A 34 10.17 -0.75 15.90
C VAL A 34 10.09 0.73 16.20
N LEU A 35 8.88 1.27 16.31
CA LEU A 35 8.61 2.65 16.65
C LEU A 35 9.24 3.04 17.98
N SER A 36 9.87 4.19 18.01
CA SER A 36 10.44 4.74 19.24
C SER A 36 9.35 5.30 20.18
N ALA A 37 9.68 5.46 21.44
CA ALA A 37 8.79 6.12 22.40
C ALA A 37 8.43 7.55 21.96
N GLY A 38 9.36 8.25 21.30
CA GLY A 38 9.12 9.59 20.76
C GLY A 38 8.13 9.61 19.60
N ASP A 39 8.20 8.61 18.69
CA ASP A 39 7.24 8.45 17.60
C ASP A 39 5.85 8.17 18.16
N LEU A 40 5.75 7.25 19.12
CA LEU A 40 4.47 6.89 19.75
C LEU A 40 3.83 8.07 20.48
N ASP A 41 4.61 8.84 21.23
CA ASP A 41 4.15 10.07 21.88
C ASP A 41 3.65 11.11 20.86
N TYR A 42 4.36 11.26 19.73
CA TYR A 42 3.92 12.13 18.64
C TYR A 42 2.58 11.69 18.04
N TYR A 43 2.44 10.41 17.71
CA TYR A 43 1.17 9.88 17.19
C TYR A 43 0.02 10.05 18.20
N ALA A 44 0.23 9.68 19.46
CA ALA A 44 -0.77 9.80 20.50
C ALA A 44 -1.27 11.25 20.70
N ARG A 45 -0.34 12.20 20.80
CA ARG A 45 -0.68 13.63 20.95
C ARG A 45 -1.36 14.20 19.72
N SER A 46 -0.85 13.86 18.52
CA SER A 46 -1.37 14.40 17.27
C SER A 46 -2.78 13.89 16.97
N THR A 47 -3.01 12.59 17.08
CA THR A 47 -4.34 12.00 16.82
C THR A 47 -5.36 12.49 17.84
N ARG A 48 -4.99 12.52 19.13
CA ARG A 48 -5.85 13.06 20.18
C ARG A 48 -6.23 14.52 19.93
N LYS A 49 -5.23 15.35 19.58
CA LYS A 49 -5.47 16.77 19.27
C LYS A 49 -6.47 16.93 18.12
N PHE A 50 -6.26 16.21 17.00
CA PHE A 50 -7.19 16.30 15.86
C PHE A 50 -8.59 15.80 16.23
N TYR A 51 -8.69 14.75 17.01
CA TYR A 51 -9.96 14.21 17.47
C TYR A 51 -10.74 15.19 18.36
N GLU A 52 -10.05 15.88 19.28
CA GLU A 52 -10.66 16.82 20.24
C GLU A 52 -10.94 18.20 19.62
N GLU A 53 -10.15 18.63 18.63
CA GLU A 53 -10.22 19.98 18.05
C GLU A 53 -10.91 20.08 16.68
N THR A 54 -11.29 18.94 16.05
CA THR A 54 -11.89 18.93 14.71
C THR A 54 -13.00 17.89 14.57
N ASP A 55 -13.88 18.10 13.59
CA ASP A 55 -14.92 17.13 13.18
C ASP A 55 -14.44 16.21 12.02
N TYR A 56 -13.13 16.16 11.74
CA TYR A 56 -12.58 15.34 10.66
C TYR A 56 -12.38 13.89 11.09
N GLY A 57 -12.59 12.96 10.16
CA GLY A 57 -12.11 11.58 10.32
C GLY A 57 -10.58 11.55 10.34
N ILE A 58 -10.01 10.76 11.25
CA ILE A 58 -8.56 10.66 11.42
C ILE A 58 -8.04 9.42 10.72
N TYR A 59 -7.19 9.66 9.74
CA TYR A 59 -6.48 8.67 8.96
C TYR A 59 -5.01 8.66 9.38
N VAL A 60 -4.51 7.51 9.80
CA VAL A 60 -3.12 7.34 10.21
C VAL A 60 -2.37 6.41 9.27
N THR A 61 -1.09 6.68 9.04
CA THR A 61 -0.19 5.80 8.30
C THR A 61 0.68 5.05 9.29
N LEU A 62 0.66 3.73 9.22
CA LEU A 62 1.54 2.87 10.00
C LEU A 62 2.80 2.54 9.19
N PRO A 63 4.00 2.85 9.69
CA PRO A 63 5.23 2.58 8.96
C PRO A 63 5.55 1.09 8.91
N GLY A 64 6.19 0.66 7.82
CA GLY A 64 6.73 -0.68 7.67
C GLY A 64 5.73 -1.76 7.26
N MET A 65 4.50 -1.40 6.87
CA MET A 65 3.46 -2.39 6.54
C MET A 65 3.27 -2.61 5.03
N ALA A 66 3.83 -1.75 4.18
CA ALA A 66 3.74 -1.88 2.73
C ALA A 66 4.75 -2.90 2.21
N PHE A 67 4.36 -4.17 2.16
CA PHE A 67 5.19 -5.24 1.61
C PHE A 67 5.43 -5.03 0.12
N GLY A 68 6.71 -4.96 -0.28
CA GLY A 68 7.11 -4.86 -1.68
C GLY A 68 6.70 -3.57 -2.38
N ASP A 69 6.40 -2.50 -1.64
CA ASP A 69 6.15 -1.18 -2.23
C ASP A 69 7.40 -0.69 -2.96
N VAL A 70 7.28 -0.59 -4.30
CA VAL A 70 8.40 -0.25 -5.18
C VAL A 70 8.94 1.16 -4.95
N ALA A 71 8.16 2.06 -4.39
CA ALA A 71 8.63 3.39 -4.00
C ALA A 71 9.66 3.32 -2.85
N LEU A 72 9.63 2.27 -2.04
CA LEU A 72 10.53 2.06 -0.92
C LEU A 72 11.78 1.26 -1.28
N ILE A 73 11.75 0.42 -2.33
CA ILE A 73 12.86 -0.46 -2.71
C ILE A 73 14.20 0.27 -2.90
N PRO A 74 14.26 1.45 -3.61
CA PRO A 74 15.52 2.16 -3.79
C PRO A 74 16.12 2.71 -2.48
N ALA A 75 15.37 2.76 -1.39
CA ALA A 75 15.78 3.28 -0.08
C ALA A 75 16.56 4.60 -0.19
N THR A 76 15.98 5.59 -0.86
CA THR A 76 16.63 6.88 -1.21
C THR A 76 17.07 7.69 0.00
N TRP A 77 16.52 7.42 1.18
CA TRP A 77 16.88 8.03 2.47
C TRP A 77 18.17 7.49 3.07
N ARG A 78 18.67 6.32 2.59
CA ARG A 78 19.90 5.71 3.07
C ARG A 78 21.11 6.19 2.29
N LYS A 79 22.22 6.42 2.97
CA LYS A 79 23.50 6.78 2.34
C LYS A 79 24.16 5.59 1.64
N GLN A 80 24.11 4.42 2.30
CA GLN A 80 24.63 3.15 1.76
C GLN A 80 23.50 2.15 1.76
N THR A 81 23.38 1.41 0.68
CA THR A 81 22.34 0.40 0.48
C THR A 81 22.99 -0.94 0.15
N LYS A 82 22.47 -1.98 0.78
CA LYS A 82 22.71 -3.38 0.46
C LYS A 82 21.37 -4.04 0.12
N GLY A 83 21.42 -5.27 -0.35
CA GLY A 83 20.25 -6.02 -0.77
C GLY A 83 19.78 -5.62 -2.16
N ILE A 84 18.51 -5.89 -2.48
CA ILE A 84 17.89 -5.60 -3.77
C ILE A 84 17.32 -4.20 -3.74
N ARG A 85 17.81 -3.32 -4.63
CA ARG A 85 17.50 -1.87 -4.66
C ARG A 85 17.07 -1.35 -6.01
N ASP A 86 17.10 -2.17 -7.03
CA ASP A 86 16.54 -1.90 -8.36
C ASP A 86 15.12 -2.45 -8.46
N ILE A 87 14.19 -1.68 -9.03
CA ILE A 87 12.79 -2.05 -9.13
C ILE A 87 12.60 -3.27 -10.04
N GLN A 88 13.32 -3.34 -11.16
CA GLN A 88 13.22 -4.49 -12.07
C GLN A 88 13.77 -5.75 -11.41
N GLU A 89 14.92 -5.63 -10.75
CA GLU A 89 15.54 -6.73 -10.01
C GLU A 89 14.64 -7.22 -8.87
N TRP A 90 13.93 -6.32 -8.21
CA TRP A 90 12.95 -6.66 -7.18
C TRP A 90 11.80 -7.50 -7.74
N TYR A 91 11.17 -7.06 -8.85
CA TYR A 91 10.10 -7.84 -9.47
C TYR A 91 10.58 -9.19 -10.00
N MET A 92 11.78 -9.24 -10.60
CA MET A 92 12.38 -10.52 -11.01
C MET A 92 12.60 -11.44 -9.82
N SER A 93 12.98 -10.88 -8.66
CA SER A 93 13.23 -11.66 -7.44
C SER A 93 11.97 -12.29 -6.84
N LEU A 94 10.79 -11.76 -7.11
CA LEU A 94 9.53 -12.42 -6.73
C LEU A 94 9.40 -13.84 -7.35
N ILE A 95 10.05 -14.06 -8.49
CA ILE A 95 10.01 -15.33 -9.23
C ILE A 95 11.33 -16.10 -9.05
N MET A 96 12.46 -15.41 -9.15
CA MET A 96 13.78 -16.05 -9.15
C MET A 96 14.32 -16.34 -7.76
N ARG A 97 13.88 -15.54 -6.76
CA ARG A 97 14.36 -15.61 -5.37
C ARG A 97 13.19 -15.55 -4.36
N PRO A 98 12.13 -16.36 -4.52
CA PRO A 98 10.94 -16.26 -3.65
C PRO A 98 11.28 -16.44 -2.18
N ASP A 99 12.23 -17.32 -1.84
CA ASP A 99 12.66 -17.56 -0.47
C ASP A 99 13.36 -16.34 0.15
N TYR A 100 14.12 -15.59 -0.66
CA TYR A 100 14.71 -14.32 -0.23
C TYR A 100 13.64 -13.31 0.13
N ILE A 101 12.68 -13.09 -0.78
CA ILE A 101 11.58 -12.16 -0.58
C ILE A 101 10.72 -12.57 0.63
N TYR A 102 10.43 -13.87 0.75
CA TYR A 102 9.66 -14.39 1.89
C TYR A 102 10.34 -14.03 3.23
N LYS A 103 11.66 -14.25 3.35
CA LYS A 103 12.41 -13.92 4.58
C LYS A 103 12.45 -12.42 4.87
N VAL A 104 12.52 -11.58 3.83
CA VAL A 104 12.41 -10.12 4.00
C VAL A 104 11.03 -9.76 4.57
N PHE A 105 9.96 -10.30 3.99
CA PHE A 105 8.60 -10.02 4.43
C PHE A 105 8.29 -10.62 5.80
N GLU A 106 8.80 -11.81 6.09
CA GLU A 106 8.67 -12.42 7.42
C GLU A 106 9.24 -11.51 8.51
N LYS A 107 10.47 -11.00 8.30
CA LYS A 107 11.10 -10.08 9.24
C LYS A 107 10.38 -8.72 9.32
N GLN A 108 9.95 -8.20 8.20
CA GLN A 108 9.14 -6.98 8.13
C GLN A 108 7.82 -7.17 8.91
N CYS A 109 7.15 -8.32 8.75
CA CYS A 109 5.90 -8.65 9.42
C CYS A 109 6.07 -8.73 10.95
N GLU A 110 7.12 -9.37 11.46
CA GLU A 110 7.42 -9.38 12.89
C GLU A 110 7.48 -7.97 13.49
N ILE A 111 8.17 -7.07 12.81
CA ILE A 111 8.32 -5.67 13.24
C ILE A 111 6.98 -4.94 13.13
N ALA A 112 6.26 -5.15 12.03
CA ALA A 112 4.97 -4.53 11.78
C ALA A 112 3.92 -4.93 12.83
N LEU A 113 3.82 -6.22 13.17
CA LEU A 113 2.90 -6.71 14.22
C LEU A 113 3.18 -6.04 15.56
N LYS A 114 4.46 -5.89 15.93
CA LYS A 114 4.83 -5.17 17.15
C LYS A 114 4.45 -3.69 17.09
N ASN A 115 4.63 -3.05 15.93
CA ASN A 115 4.25 -1.66 15.72
C ASN A 115 2.72 -1.48 15.78
N VAL A 116 1.93 -2.45 15.29
CA VAL A 116 0.47 -2.44 15.43
C VAL A 116 0.06 -2.42 16.91
N GLU A 117 0.64 -3.30 17.73
CA GLU A 117 0.35 -3.34 19.18
C GLU A 117 0.70 -2.03 19.88
N LEU A 118 1.87 -1.46 19.57
CA LEU A 118 2.32 -0.19 20.14
C LEU A 118 1.41 0.96 19.73
N MET A 119 1.02 1.02 18.45
CA MET A 119 0.17 2.08 17.92
C MET A 119 -1.28 1.95 18.42
N ALA A 120 -1.83 0.74 18.50
CA ALA A 120 -3.14 0.50 19.07
C ALA A 120 -3.21 1.01 20.51
N ASN A 121 -2.18 0.73 21.31
CA ASN A 121 -2.08 1.22 22.68
C ASN A 121 -1.91 2.76 22.77
N ALA A 122 -1.16 3.36 21.84
CA ALA A 122 -0.87 4.78 21.86
C ALA A 122 -2.03 5.65 21.35
N ILE A 123 -2.71 5.22 20.30
CA ILE A 123 -3.76 5.98 19.61
C ILE A 123 -5.16 5.59 20.10
N GLY A 124 -5.40 4.29 20.33
CA GLY A 124 -6.73 3.78 20.72
C GLY A 124 -7.81 4.17 19.70
N ASN A 125 -8.96 4.61 20.18
CA ASN A 125 -10.13 4.95 19.36
C ASN A 125 -10.09 6.36 18.74
N TYR A 126 -8.98 7.08 18.84
CA TYR A 126 -8.86 8.40 18.20
C TYR A 126 -8.71 8.35 16.69
N ALA A 127 -8.26 7.23 16.11
CA ALA A 127 -8.23 7.04 14.66
C ALA A 127 -9.41 6.18 14.19
N GLN A 128 -9.87 6.42 12.96
CA GLN A 128 -10.94 5.66 12.31
C GLN A 128 -10.42 4.83 11.14
N LEU A 129 -9.32 5.24 10.53
CA LEU A 129 -8.79 4.64 9.32
C LEU A 129 -7.27 4.51 9.41
N VAL A 130 -6.74 3.39 8.93
CA VAL A 130 -5.30 3.13 8.89
C VAL A 130 -4.85 2.74 7.49
N PHE A 131 -3.80 3.42 6.99
CA PHE A 131 -3.12 3.05 5.76
C PHE A 131 -2.11 1.94 6.05
N VAL A 132 -2.33 0.78 5.45
CA VAL A 132 -1.47 -0.38 5.65
C VAL A 132 -0.55 -0.60 4.46
N SER A 133 -1.05 -0.48 3.23
CA SER A 133 -0.23 -0.77 2.07
C SER A 133 -0.45 0.22 0.92
N GLY A 134 0.66 0.65 0.28
CA GLY A 134 0.68 1.40 -0.97
C GLY A 134 1.25 0.60 -2.14
N THR A 135 1.31 -0.73 -2.00
CA THR A 135 1.89 -1.58 -3.02
C THR A 135 0.98 -1.69 -4.24
N ASP A 136 1.44 -1.19 -5.37
CA ASP A 136 0.73 -1.34 -6.65
C ASP A 136 0.86 -2.78 -7.18
N PHE A 137 -0.27 -3.42 -7.41
CA PHE A 137 -0.34 -4.79 -7.97
C PHE A 137 -0.78 -4.81 -9.43
N GLY A 138 -1.25 -3.71 -10.00
CA GLY A 138 -1.81 -3.66 -11.34
C GLY A 138 -1.10 -2.71 -12.30
N THR A 139 -1.03 -3.12 -13.57
CA THR A 139 -0.78 -2.25 -14.72
C THR A 139 -2.10 -1.73 -15.27
N GLN A 140 -2.07 -1.00 -16.40
CA GLN A 140 -3.31 -0.60 -17.08
C GLN A 140 -4.14 -1.81 -17.56
N ASN A 141 -3.53 -2.95 -17.86
CA ASN A 141 -4.16 -4.07 -18.53
C ASN A 141 -4.13 -5.42 -17.78
N SER A 142 -3.30 -5.56 -16.77
CA SER A 142 -3.07 -6.82 -16.06
C SER A 142 -2.46 -6.60 -14.68
N LEU A 143 -2.40 -7.64 -13.89
CA LEU A 143 -1.59 -7.65 -12.68
C LEU A 143 -0.08 -7.61 -13.01
N PHE A 144 0.71 -6.94 -12.15
CA PHE A 144 2.17 -7.06 -12.13
C PHE A 144 2.64 -8.40 -11.58
N VAL A 145 1.88 -8.89 -10.59
CA VAL A 145 2.19 -10.12 -9.84
C VAL A 145 1.04 -11.08 -10.05
N GLY A 146 1.33 -12.31 -10.47
CA GLY A 146 0.30 -13.34 -10.61
C GLY A 146 -0.40 -13.66 -9.28
N LEU A 147 -1.65 -14.11 -9.33
CA LEU A 147 -2.44 -14.42 -8.12
C LEU A 147 -1.74 -15.43 -7.22
N ASP A 148 -1.11 -16.46 -7.79
CA ASP A 148 -0.40 -17.47 -6.98
C ASP A 148 0.79 -16.89 -6.24
N THR A 149 1.54 -15.98 -6.89
CA THR A 149 2.64 -15.27 -6.23
C THR A 149 2.12 -14.32 -5.14
N TYR A 150 1.02 -13.61 -5.39
CA TYR A 150 0.38 -12.80 -4.36
C TYR A 150 -0.04 -13.64 -3.16
N ARG A 151 -0.74 -14.75 -3.40
CA ARG A 151 -1.24 -15.66 -2.36
C ARG A 151 -0.13 -16.32 -1.54
N SER A 152 1.01 -16.58 -2.15
CA SER A 152 2.16 -17.20 -1.46
C SER A 152 3.08 -16.21 -0.77
N LEU A 153 3.33 -15.03 -1.34
CA LEU A 153 4.33 -14.10 -0.83
C LEU A 153 3.75 -12.88 -0.11
N PHE A 154 2.58 -12.36 -0.49
CA PHE A 154 2.04 -11.12 0.06
C PHE A 154 0.89 -11.34 1.03
N LYS A 155 -0.12 -12.09 0.60
CA LYS A 155 -1.36 -12.29 1.34
C LYS A 155 -1.18 -12.80 2.77
N PRO A 156 -0.30 -13.77 3.07
CA PRO A 156 -0.13 -14.27 4.43
C PRO A 156 0.30 -13.18 5.40
N PHE A 157 1.20 -12.30 4.98
CA PHE A 157 1.70 -11.21 5.81
C PHE A 157 0.72 -10.07 5.95
N GLN A 158 0.06 -9.67 4.85
CA GLN A 158 -1.01 -8.67 4.88
C GLN A 158 -2.15 -9.12 5.78
N LYS A 159 -2.59 -10.38 5.64
CA LYS A 159 -3.64 -10.94 6.47
C LYS A 159 -3.26 -10.95 7.95
N ALA A 160 -2.05 -11.37 8.29
CA ALA A 160 -1.59 -11.40 9.69
C ALA A 160 -1.63 -10.00 10.33
N ILE A 161 -1.22 -8.97 9.59
CA ILE A 161 -1.28 -7.58 10.07
C ILE A 161 -2.72 -7.10 10.19
N ASN A 162 -3.56 -7.34 9.18
CA ASN A 162 -4.94 -6.89 9.15
C ASN A 162 -5.77 -7.57 10.24
N ASP A 163 -5.61 -8.89 10.42
CA ASP A 163 -6.25 -9.62 11.52
C ASP A 163 -5.85 -9.03 12.89
N LYS A 164 -4.57 -8.69 13.06
CA LYS A 164 -4.08 -8.07 14.31
C LYS A 164 -4.64 -6.68 14.55
N ILE A 165 -4.80 -5.87 13.51
CA ILE A 165 -5.43 -4.54 13.61
C ILE A 165 -6.89 -4.71 14.01
N HIS A 166 -7.64 -5.58 13.35
CA HIS A 166 -9.06 -5.85 13.68
C HIS A 166 -9.25 -6.47 15.08
N GLU A 167 -8.27 -7.28 15.56
CA GLU A 167 -8.29 -7.82 16.91
C GLU A 167 -8.19 -6.73 17.99
N LEU A 168 -7.35 -5.71 17.73
CA LEU A 168 -6.98 -4.72 18.73
C LEU A 168 -7.76 -3.41 18.64
N THR A 169 -8.39 -3.12 17.49
CA THR A 169 -8.98 -1.81 17.19
C THR A 169 -10.25 -1.91 16.37
N ASP A 170 -11.02 -0.82 16.32
CA ASP A 170 -12.14 -0.65 15.38
C ASP A 170 -11.70 0.07 14.07
N TRP A 171 -10.42 0.24 13.84
CA TRP A 171 -9.91 0.94 12.66
C TRP A 171 -10.26 0.22 11.37
N LYS A 172 -10.62 0.99 10.35
CA LYS A 172 -10.80 0.47 9.01
C LYS A 172 -9.47 0.45 8.26
N ILE A 173 -9.22 -0.63 7.55
CA ILE A 173 -7.93 -0.91 6.91
C ILE A 173 -7.96 -0.51 5.44
N PHE A 174 -7.06 0.38 5.08
CA PHE A 174 -6.98 1.00 3.77
C PHE A 174 -5.78 0.45 2.99
N ILE A 175 -6.05 0.03 1.75
CA ILE A 175 -5.01 -0.30 0.77
C ILE A 175 -5.08 0.65 -0.42
N HIS A 176 -3.91 1.15 -0.85
CA HIS A 176 -3.74 1.78 -2.15
C HIS A 176 -3.10 0.77 -3.10
N SER A 177 -3.74 0.52 -4.24
CA SER A 177 -3.18 -0.29 -5.32
C SER A 177 -3.78 0.15 -6.65
N CYS A 178 -2.94 0.72 -7.51
CA CYS A 178 -3.33 1.16 -8.84
C CYS A 178 -3.56 0.00 -9.81
N GLY A 179 -4.25 0.29 -10.93
CA GLY A 179 -4.29 -0.54 -12.10
C GLY A 179 -5.44 -1.55 -12.17
N ALA A 180 -5.28 -2.50 -13.07
CA ALA A 180 -6.24 -3.56 -13.37
C ALA A 180 -6.11 -4.68 -12.33
N ILE A 181 -6.74 -4.49 -11.17
CA ILE A 181 -6.66 -5.41 -10.02
C ILE A 181 -7.96 -6.15 -9.72
N TYR A 182 -8.92 -6.14 -10.66
CA TYR A 182 -10.22 -6.77 -10.48
C TYR A 182 -10.12 -8.21 -9.96
N ASP A 183 -9.28 -9.03 -10.58
CA ASP A 183 -9.11 -10.45 -10.20
C ASP A 183 -8.45 -10.63 -8.82
N LEU A 184 -7.81 -9.58 -8.30
CA LEU A 184 -7.16 -9.58 -6.99
C LEU A 184 -8.12 -9.19 -5.85
N ILE A 185 -9.21 -8.48 -6.13
CA ILE A 185 -10.12 -7.94 -5.11
C ILE A 185 -10.63 -9.02 -4.14
N PRO A 186 -11.05 -10.21 -4.58
CA PRO A 186 -11.47 -11.26 -3.64
C PRO A 186 -10.38 -11.65 -2.64
N ASP A 187 -9.12 -11.67 -3.09
CA ASP A 187 -7.99 -11.97 -2.21
C ASP A 187 -7.68 -10.83 -1.23
N LEU A 188 -7.90 -9.55 -1.63
CA LEU A 188 -7.77 -8.40 -0.74
C LEU A 188 -8.85 -8.40 0.35
N ILE A 189 -10.10 -8.73 0.00
CA ILE A 189 -11.20 -8.88 0.96
C ILE A 189 -10.88 -9.99 1.96
N ASP A 190 -10.45 -11.18 1.49
CA ASP A 190 -10.06 -12.28 2.37
C ASP A 190 -8.82 -11.97 3.22
N ALA A 191 -7.93 -11.11 2.74
CA ALA A 191 -6.82 -10.58 3.52
C ALA A 191 -7.24 -9.54 4.58
N GLY A 192 -8.51 -9.14 4.62
CA GLY A 192 -9.08 -8.26 5.65
C GLY A 192 -8.95 -6.77 5.37
N PHE A 193 -8.79 -6.34 4.11
CA PHE A 193 -8.87 -4.92 3.76
C PHE A 193 -10.33 -4.45 3.73
N ASP A 194 -10.61 -3.28 4.32
CA ASP A 194 -11.93 -2.66 4.34
C ASP A 194 -12.12 -1.61 3.23
N VAL A 195 -11.04 -0.95 2.80
CA VAL A 195 -11.09 0.18 1.88
C VAL A 195 -10.06 0.04 0.76
N LEU A 196 -10.50 0.13 -0.49
CA LEU A 196 -9.67 0.11 -1.69
C LEU A 196 -9.57 1.49 -2.33
N ASN A 197 -8.36 1.92 -2.61
CA ASN A 197 -8.00 3.15 -3.31
C ASN A 197 -6.95 2.85 -4.40
N PRO A 198 -6.89 3.55 -5.52
CA PRO A 198 -7.70 4.71 -5.92
C PRO A 198 -8.92 4.33 -6.76
N VAL A 199 -9.15 3.05 -7.04
CA VAL A 199 -10.19 2.55 -7.97
C VAL A 199 -9.99 3.14 -9.37
N GLN A 200 -8.95 2.70 -10.05
CA GLN A 200 -8.59 3.23 -11.37
C GLN A 200 -9.54 2.74 -12.45
N VAL A 201 -10.66 3.43 -12.61
CA VAL A 201 -11.77 3.05 -13.50
C VAL A 201 -11.40 2.97 -14.99
N SER A 202 -10.28 3.56 -15.39
CA SER A 202 -9.72 3.46 -16.76
C SER A 202 -8.95 2.17 -17.01
N ALA A 203 -8.62 1.42 -15.95
CA ALA A 203 -7.90 0.15 -16.07
C ALA A 203 -8.85 -1.00 -16.44
N LYS A 204 -8.30 -2.03 -17.07
CA LYS A 204 -9.08 -3.17 -17.56
C LYS A 204 -9.82 -3.87 -16.40
N GLY A 205 -11.12 -4.11 -16.57
CA GLY A 205 -11.97 -4.79 -15.60
C GLY A 205 -12.47 -3.91 -14.46
N MET A 206 -11.95 -2.68 -14.30
CA MET A 206 -12.25 -1.79 -13.17
C MET A 206 -13.50 -0.92 -13.40
N ASP A 207 -14.54 -1.46 -14.05
CA ASP A 207 -15.81 -0.75 -14.23
C ASP A 207 -16.50 -0.51 -12.87
N ALA A 208 -16.85 0.74 -12.59
CA ALA A 208 -17.38 1.15 -11.29
C ALA A 208 -18.69 0.44 -10.91
N GLN A 209 -19.60 0.25 -11.88
CA GLN A 209 -20.88 -0.42 -11.61
C GLN A 209 -20.68 -1.90 -11.29
N ASN A 210 -19.80 -2.58 -12.04
CA ASN A 210 -19.48 -4.00 -11.79
C ASN A 210 -18.82 -4.18 -10.44
N LEU A 211 -17.83 -3.34 -10.10
CA LEU A 211 -17.16 -3.34 -8.81
C LEU A 211 -18.16 -3.17 -7.65
N LYS A 212 -19.07 -2.19 -7.79
CA LYS A 212 -20.08 -1.93 -6.74
C LYS A 212 -21.04 -3.09 -6.57
N ASN A 213 -21.51 -3.66 -7.68
CA ASN A 213 -22.47 -4.78 -7.65
C ASN A 213 -21.84 -6.03 -7.02
N GLU A 214 -20.59 -6.32 -7.32
CA GLU A 214 -19.92 -7.55 -6.91
C GLU A 214 -19.30 -7.45 -5.52
N PHE A 215 -18.58 -6.37 -5.24
CA PHE A 215 -17.77 -6.24 -4.02
C PHE A 215 -18.24 -5.16 -3.05
N GLY A 216 -19.21 -4.32 -3.44
CA GLY A 216 -19.60 -3.15 -2.66
C GLY A 216 -20.30 -3.43 -1.32
N LYS A 217 -20.55 -4.70 -0.96
CA LYS A 217 -21.00 -5.11 0.37
C LYS A 217 -19.85 -5.39 1.32
N ASP A 218 -18.70 -5.80 0.77
CA ASP A 218 -17.55 -6.29 1.52
C ASP A 218 -16.41 -5.28 1.54
N LEU A 219 -16.41 -4.30 0.59
CA LEU A 219 -15.30 -3.37 0.41
C LEU A 219 -15.82 -1.95 0.13
N VAL A 220 -15.22 -0.96 0.78
CA VAL A 220 -15.46 0.46 0.47
C VAL A 220 -14.53 0.89 -0.65
N PHE A 221 -15.07 1.48 -1.70
CA PHE A 221 -14.31 2.07 -2.79
C PHE A 221 -14.03 3.55 -2.51
N TRP A 222 -12.75 3.91 -2.39
CA TRP A 222 -12.31 5.27 -2.13
C TRP A 222 -11.56 5.82 -3.34
N GLY A 223 -12.26 6.46 -4.23
CA GLY A 223 -11.71 7.00 -5.47
C GLY A 223 -12.60 6.73 -6.67
N GLY A 224 -12.01 6.62 -7.85
CA GLY A 224 -12.73 6.30 -9.07
C GLY A 224 -13.63 7.43 -9.61
N GLY A 225 -13.54 8.63 -9.02
CA GLY A 225 -14.44 9.75 -9.35
C GLY A 225 -14.28 10.30 -10.77
N VAL A 226 -13.11 10.14 -11.38
CA VAL A 226 -12.83 10.63 -12.73
C VAL A 226 -11.74 9.80 -13.40
N ASP A 227 -11.82 9.62 -14.72
CA ASP A 227 -10.77 9.01 -15.52
C ASP A 227 -9.54 9.92 -15.57
N THR A 228 -8.48 9.49 -14.89
CA THR A 228 -7.21 10.20 -14.79
C THR A 228 -6.34 10.11 -16.04
N GLN A 229 -6.70 9.23 -16.98
CA GLN A 229 -5.96 9.03 -18.23
C GLN A 229 -6.52 9.89 -19.38
N LYS A 230 -7.80 10.21 -19.35
CA LYS A 230 -8.50 10.89 -20.44
C LYS A 230 -9.24 12.14 -19.99
N THR A 231 -10.26 11.98 -19.14
CA THR A 231 -11.17 13.07 -18.80
C THR A 231 -10.48 14.15 -17.97
N LEU A 232 -9.74 13.77 -16.94
CA LEU A 232 -9.08 14.74 -16.06
C LEU A 232 -8.03 15.59 -16.79
N PRO A 233 -7.10 15.01 -17.59
CA PRO A 233 -6.05 15.80 -18.23
C PRO A 233 -6.49 16.52 -19.51
N PHE A 234 -7.53 16.04 -20.20
CA PHE A 234 -7.88 16.51 -21.55
C PHE A 234 -9.34 16.96 -21.71
N GLY A 235 -10.18 16.68 -20.73
CA GLY A 235 -11.60 17.06 -20.76
C GLY A 235 -11.83 18.53 -20.37
N THR A 236 -13.02 19.02 -20.68
CA THR A 236 -13.49 20.32 -20.17
C THR A 236 -13.91 20.20 -18.71
N PRO A 237 -13.97 21.32 -17.94
CA PRO A 237 -14.51 21.31 -16.58
C PRO A 237 -15.92 20.67 -16.47
N ASP A 238 -16.79 20.90 -17.45
CA ASP A 238 -18.11 20.30 -17.49
C ASP A 238 -18.08 18.78 -17.68
N GLN A 239 -17.15 18.25 -18.46
CA GLN A 239 -16.97 16.82 -18.63
C GLN A 239 -16.48 16.18 -17.34
N VAL A 240 -15.49 16.78 -16.66
CA VAL A 240 -15.01 16.34 -15.35
C VAL A 240 -16.14 16.34 -14.33
N TYR A 241 -16.89 17.44 -14.25
CA TYR A 241 -18.04 17.56 -13.33
C TYR A 241 -19.10 16.47 -13.57
N LYS A 242 -19.47 16.24 -14.83
CA LYS A 242 -20.47 15.23 -15.19
C LYS A 242 -20.00 13.83 -14.80
N GLU A 243 -18.74 13.49 -15.09
CA GLU A 243 -18.18 12.18 -14.77
C GLU A 243 -18.10 11.94 -13.25
N VAL A 244 -17.62 12.93 -12.48
CA VAL A 244 -17.58 12.83 -11.02
C VAL A 244 -18.99 12.67 -10.43
N ARG A 245 -19.98 13.39 -10.97
CA ARG A 245 -21.36 13.28 -10.52
C ARG A 245 -21.97 11.91 -10.82
N ASP A 246 -21.70 11.36 -12.01
CA ASP A 246 -22.12 10.02 -12.41
C ASP A 246 -21.50 8.95 -11.48
N ARG A 247 -20.19 9.01 -11.26
CA ARG A 247 -19.47 8.08 -10.38
C ARG A 247 -19.96 8.13 -8.93
N LYS A 248 -20.21 9.32 -8.41
CA LYS A 248 -20.74 9.50 -7.04
C LYS A 248 -22.10 8.80 -6.83
N SER A 249 -22.87 8.56 -7.88
CA SER A 249 -24.13 7.85 -7.79
C SER A 249 -23.96 6.32 -7.82
N VAL A 250 -22.79 5.83 -8.18
CA VAL A 250 -22.47 4.39 -8.34
C VAL A 250 -21.61 3.88 -7.20
N VAL A 251 -20.63 4.66 -6.74
CA VAL A 251 -19.61 4.23 -5.76
C VAL A 251 -20.00 4.59 -4.32
#